data_ab20f11270b974573e284089ef6efcb5
#
_entry.id   ab20f11270b974573e284089ef6efcb5
#
_cell.length_a   1.000
_cell.length_b   1.000
_cell.length_c   1.000
_cell.angle_alpha   90.00
_cell.angle_beta   90.00
_cell.angle_gamma   90.00
#
_symmetry.space_group_name_H-M   'P 1'
#
loop_
_entity.id
_entity.type
_entity.pdbx_description
1 polymer ?
#
loop_
_entity_poly.entity_id
_entity_poly.type
_entity_poly.pdbx_seq_one_letter_code
_entity_poly.pdbx_strand_id
1 'polypeptide(L)' 'MVKENFIYVGIDLHKETHTAVMIDCYNQKLGEITFPNRPTDFPKLVTKVKKCNTDAKEVVYGLE' A
#
# COMPACT_ATOMS: atom_id res chain seq x y z
N MET A 1 -8.87 12.43 -16.97
CA MET A 1 -9.29 11.02 -17.17
C MET A 1 -9.17 10.26 -15.86
N VAL A 2 -10.19 9.57 -15.46
CA VAL A 2 -10.18 8.80 -14.22
C VAL A 2 -9.58 7.42 -14.51
N LYS A 3 -8.52 7.07 -13.79
CA LYS A 3 -7.97 5.72 -13.85
C LYS A 3 -8.73 4.85 -12.85
N GLU A 4 -9.60 4.00 -13.37
CA GLU A 4 -10.41 3.13 -12.51
C GLU A 4 -9.67 1.85 -12.12
N ASN A 5 -8.48 1.61 -12.69
CA ASN A 5 -7.75 0.36 -12.53
C ASN A 5 -6.44 0.54 -11.76
N PHE A 6 -6.49 1.35 -10.69
CA PHE A 6 -5.28 1.49 -9.87
C PHE A 6 -5.61 1.38 -8.39
N ILE A 7 -4.59 0.99 -7.63
CA ILE A 7 -4.60 1.02 -6.18
C ILE A 7 -3.48 1.97 -5.74
N TYR A 8 -3.80 2.88 -4.84
CA TYR A 8 -2.82 3.78 -4.27
C TYR A 8 -2.37 3.25 -2.90
N VAL A 9 -1.06 3.17 -2.71
CA VAL A 9 -0.47 2.76 -1.44
C VAL A 9 0.26 3.95 -0.87
N GLY A 10 -0.32 4.57 0.17
CA GLY A 10 0.31 5.66 0.88
C GLY A 10 1.12 5.11 2.04
N ILE A 11 2.41 5.43 2.09
CA ILE A 11 3.30 4.92 3.12
C ILE A 11 3.74 6.08 4.00
N ASP A 12 3.40 5.99 5.28
CA ASP A 12 3.80 6.96 6.28
C ASP A 12 5.08 6.46 6.93
N LEU A 13 6.19 7.17 6.69
CA LEU A 13 7.51 6.75 7.12
C LEU A 13 7.82 7.28 8.52
N HIS A 14 8.14 6.39 9.42
CA HIS A 14 8.58 6.73 10.76
C HIS A 14 9.92 6.07 11.05
N LYS A 15 10.57 6.51 12.12
CA LYS A 15 11.90 6.05 12.46
C LYS A 15 11.95 4.54 12.74
N GLU A 16 10.97 4.03 13.46
CA GLU A 16 10.98 2.64 13.92
C GLU A 16 10.03 1.75 13.15
N THR A 17 8.91 2.30 12.70
CA THR A 17 7.90 1.54 11.96
C THR A 17 7.36 2.39 10.83
N HIS A 18 6.86 1.70 9.82
CA HIS A 18 6.15 2.35 8.71
C HIS A 18 4.72 1.84 8.67
N THR A 19 3.80 2.71 8.29
CA THR A 19 2.40 2.33 8.11
C THR A 19 2.00 2.58 6.66
N ALA A 20 1.44 1.55 6.02
CA ALA A 20 0.97 1.65 4.65
C ALA A 20 -0.53 1.45 4.62
N VAL A 21 -1.21 2.30 3.87
CA VAL A 21 -2.66 2.22 3.66
C VAL A 21 -2.91 2.05 2.18
N MET A 22 -3.71 1.05 1.81
CA MET A 22 -4.10 0.80 0.42
C MET A 22 -5.51 1.30 0.21
N ILE A 23 -5.67 2.16 -0.79
CA ILE A 23 -6.99 2.66 -1.18
C ILE A 23 -7.22 2.44 -2.66
N ASP A 24 -8.50 2.38 -3.05
CA ASP A 24 -8.85 2.28 -4.46
C ASP A 24 -8.97 3.68 -5.08
N CYS A 25 -9.33 3.74 -6.35
CA CYS A 25 -9.46 5.03 -7.05
C CYS A 25 -10.62 5.88 -6.53
N TYR A 26 -11.48 5.31 -5.69
CA TYR A 26 -12.59 6.03 -5.06
C TYR A 26 -12.30 6.39 -3.61
N ASN A 27 -11.04 6.30 -3.18
CA ASN A 27 -10.61 6.59 -1.80
C ASN A 27 -11.16 5.62 -0.76
N GLN A 28 -11.61 4.46 -1.17
CA GLN A 28 -12.04 3.44 -0.22
C GLN A 28 -10.85 2.64 0.29
N LYS A 29 -10.76 2.49 1.60
CA LYS A 29 -9.67 1.76 2.20
C LYS A 29 -9.80 0.27 1.93
N LEU A 30 -8.79 -0.31 1.30
CA LEU A 30 -8.72 -1.73 0.99
C LEU A 30 -7.97 -2.52 2.04
N GLY A 31 -7.03 -1.89 2.72
CA GLY A 31 -6.25 -2.54 3.75
C GLY A 31 -5.23 -1.61 4.34
N GLU A 32 -4.56 -2.11 5.38
CA GLU A 32 -3.55 -1.34 6.10
C GLU A 32 -2.57 -2.32 6.73
N ILE A 33 -1.30 -1.92 6.80
CA ILE A 33 -0.28 -2.72 7.47
C ILE A 33 0.73 -1.78 8.12
N THR A 34 1.14 -2.14 9.33
CA THR A 34 2.27 -1.49 10.02
C THR A 34 3.38 -2.53 10.13
N PHE A 35 4.58 -2.14 9.75
CA PHE A 35 5.71 -3.06 9.77
C PHE A 35 6.97 -2.35 10.25
N PRO A 36 7.92 -3.08 10.86
CA PRO A 36 9.16 -2.48 11.33
C PRO A 36 9.99 -1.90 10.20
N ASN A 37 10.71 -0.81 10.50
CA ASN A 37 11.61 -0.19 9.53
C ASN A 37 12.88 -1.02 9.39
N ARG A 38 12.77 -2.17 8.74
CA ARG A 38 13.88 -3.09 8.46
C ARG A 38 13.74 -3.63 7.05
N PRO A 39 14.84 -3.75 6.31
CA PRO A 39 14.77 -4.28 4.94
C PRO A 39 14.08 -5.64 4.83
N THR A 40 14.25 -6.48 5.85
CA THR A 40 13.65 -7.83 5.86
C THR A 40 12.13 -7.80 5.98
N ASP A 41 11.54 -6.68 6.40
CA ASP A 41 10.10 -6.57 6.61
C ASP A 41 9.36 -5.93 5.45
N PHE A 42 10.07 -5.31 4.50
CA PHE A 42 9.43 -4.72 3.33
C PHE A 42 8.67 -5.73 2.46
N PRO A 43 9.11 -6.97 2.31
CA PRO A 43 8.31 -7.97 1.59
C PRO A 43 6.93 -8.20 2.17
N LYS A 44 6.73 -7.93 3.47
CA LYS A 44 5.41 -8.03 4.08
C LYS A 44 4.44 -7.03 3.47
N LEU A 45 4.92 -5.82 3.17
CA LEU A 45 4.11 -4.81 2.49
C LEU A 45 3.68 -5.30 1.11
N VAL A 46 4.62 -5.82 0.34
CA VAL A 46 4.34 -6.31 -1.01
C VAL A 46 3.30 -7.43 -0.96
N THR A 47 3.44 -8.35 -0.01
CA THR A 47 2.49 -9.45 0.17
C THR A 47 1.10 -8.91 0.50
N LYS A 48 1.02 -7.91 1.39
CA LYS A 48 -0.26 -7.32 1.78
C LYS A 48 -0.91 -6.62 0.59
N VAL A 49 -0.13 -5.87 -0.19
CA VAL A 49 -0.64 -5.19 -1.37
C VAL A 49 -1.21 -6.20 -2.37
N LYS A 50 -0.51 -7.32 -2.59
CA LYS A 50 -0.99 -8.37 -3.49
C LYS A 50 -2.30 -8.97 -3.00
N LYS A 51 -2.45 -9.17 -1.70
CA LYS A 51 -3.70 -9.68 -1.13
C LYS A 51 -4.87 -8.72 -1.33
N CYS A 52 -4.60 -7.41 -1.23
CA CYS A 52 -5.63 -6.40 -1.42
C CYS A 52 -5.95 -6.17 -2.89
N ASN A 53 -5.03 -6.51 -3.78
CA ASN A 53 -5.14 -6.27 -5.21
C ASN A 53 -5.60 -7.54 -5.94
N THR A 54 -6.82 -7.97 -5.67
CA THR A 54 -7.36 -9.20 -6.24
C THR A 54 -7.61 -9.10 -7.74
N ASP A 55 -7.77 -7.88 -8.28
CA ASP A 55 -8.07 -7.65 -9.69
C ASP A 55 -6.81 -7.32 -10.51
N ALA A 56 -5.63 -7.50 -9.94
CA ALA A 56 -4.35 -7.24 -10.59
C ALA A 56 -4.27 -5.83 -11.18
N LYS A 57 -4.75 -4.85 -10.43
CA LYS A 57 -4.71 -3.45 -10.84
C LYS A 57 -3.31 -2.88 -10.74
N GLU A 58 -3.06 -1.78 -11.45
CA GLU A 58 -1.82 -1.04 -11.33
C GLU A 58 -1.67 -0.49 -9.91
N VAL A 59 -0.46 -0.56 -9.37
CA VAL A 59 -0.18 -0.10 -8.01
C VAL A 59 0.68 1.16 -8.07
N VAL A 60 0.21 2.21 -7.40
CA VAL A 60 0.93 3.48 -7.31
C VAL A 60 1.34 3.70 -5.86
N TYR A 61 2.62 3.92 -5.62
CA TYR A 61 3.14 4.13 -4.28
C TYR A 61 3.43 5.61 -4.05
N GLY A 62 3.06 6.10 -2.86
CA GLY A 62 3.41 7.44 -2.43
C GLY A 62 4.03 7.38 -1.05
N LEU A 63 5.09 8.16 -0.84
CA LEU A 63 5.79 8.24 0.43
C LEU A 63 5.50 9.57 1.11
N GLU A 64 5.31 9.55 2.40
CA GLU A 64 5.09 10.75 3.20
C GLU A 64 6.01 10.80 4.41
#